data_e568e73450a20613d2bde6b33a1f49ad
#
_entry.id   e568e73450a20613d2bde6b33a1f49ad
#
_cell.length_a   1.000
_cell.length_b   1.000
_cell.length_c   1.000
_cell.angle_alpha   90.00
_cell.angle_beta   90.00
_cell.angle_gamma   90.00
#
_symmetry.space_group_name_H-M   'P 1'
#
loop_
_entity.id
_entity.type
_entity.pdbx_description
1 polymer ?
#
loop_
_entity_poly.entity_id
_entity_poly.type
_entity_poly.pdbx_seq_one_letter_code
_entity_poly.pdbx_strand_id
1 'polypeptide(L)'
;MISRELRKSFLDFFEKKGHKIIKPASLIPNDDKTVLFNVAGMQQFKQYWSLEKDPLKDNHTSLNEPLNSLKVITAQPCIRTIDIDEVGDRGHLTMFEMLGNFAFKGAYFKKEAIDFAFEYITDVLKLDWKDIIVTVYKGDDLIPMDQESYDLWKAKGIDEKQIVLGDKQDNFWGPVGNEGPCGPCSEIHFKGLEIWNLVFNQYYKKADGMLEPLKEVGVDTGAGMERQLLAVNFGDNFENQTIYETDIFLDQMESLKSKAKSFNEKSARIIVDHFRASVFLIANQVLPSNIERGYVLRRLIRRILRHLKQLGISENLFETMLQNLQNNFGDFYLEIMNTQYILDILNKETQKFNLTLENGIKELNLIFDQNIKIIDGKTAFYIYETFGFPIELIKEEAQNRNVEVDEKEFQNEFEKHREVSRAGLENKFGGHDLSNIDENSDSFKIRTRLHTATHLLLKALRTVLGDNVYQKGSDINDERLRFDFTFERKMTIEEIKSVEDLVNQKIKEGLNITKQEMKTEEALNNGFLGSFMAKYPETVTAYSIGEWSKEICAGPHVQNTKELGRIEILKEEASS
;
A
#
# COMPACT_ATOMS: atom_id res chain seq x y z
N MET A 1 20.29 -20.37 12.89
CA MET A 1 18.81 -20.45 12.88
C MET A 1 18.31 -19.83 11.58
N ILE A 2 17.35 -20.45 10.88
CA ILE A 2 16.73 -19.87 9.68
C ILE A 2 15.42 -19.15 10.05
N SER A 3 14.93 -18.29 9.17
CA SER A 3 13.74 -17.46 9.39
C SER A 3 12.49 -18.28 9.80
N ARG A 4 12.24 -19.41 9.15
CA ARG A 4 11.15 -20.33 9.48
C ARG A 4 11.25 -20.90 10.90
N GLU A 5 12.45 -21.25 11.34
CA GLU A 5 12.70 -21.78 12.70
C GLU A 5 12.47 -20.69 13.74
N LEU A 6 12.96 -19.47 13.48
CA LEU A 6 12.76 -18.34 14.38
C LEU A 6 11.27 -18.00 14.54
N ARG A 7 10.52 -17.86 13.43
CA ARG A 7 9.07 -17.63 13.46
C ARG A 7 8.37 -18.71 14.28
N LYS A 8 8.67 -19.97 13.97
CA LYS A 8 8.07 -21.10 14.68
C LYS A 8 8.44 -21.08 16.16
N SER A 9 9.67 -20.79 16.53
CA SER A 9 10.10 -20.76 17.93
C SER A 9 9.37 -19.70 18.74
N PHE A 10 9.10 -18.53 18.15
CA PHE A 10 8.33 -17.47 18.79
C PHE A 10 6.87 -17.89 19.01
N LEU A 11 6.23 -18.42 17.98
CA LEU A 11 4.85 -18.88 18.07
C LEU A 11 4.70 -20.01 19.10
N ASP A 12 5.55 -21.02 19.04
CA ASP A 12 5.53 -22.16 19.98
C ASP A 12 5.79 -21.73 21.43
N PHE A 13 6.69 -20.74 21.65
CA PHE A 13 7.01 -20.24 22.98
C PHE A 13 5.79 -19.59 23.62
N PHE A 14 5.16 -18.66 22.92
CA PHE A 14 4.01 -17.94 23.44
C PHE A 14 2.73 -18.81 23.49
N GLU A 15 2.57 -19.77 22.59
CA GLU A 15 1.50 -20.76 22.67
C GLU A 15 1.57 -21.55 23.99
N LYS A 16 2.79 -21.99 24.40
CA LYS A 16 3.01 -22.63 25.72
C LYS A 16 2.71 -21.72 26.90
N LYS A 17 2.79 -20.39 26.72
CA LYS A 17 2.38 -19.38 27.72
C LYS A 17 0.86 -19.08 27.67
N GLY A 18 0.10 -19.82 26.86
CA GLY A 18 -1.35 -19.72 26.75
C GLY A 18 -1.84 -18.63 25.82
N HIS A 19 -1.06 -18.20 24.87
CA HIS A 19 -1.50 -17.30 23.78
C HIS A 19 -2.08 -18.12 22.63
N LYS A 20 -3.15 -17.61 22.00
CA LYS A 20 -3.71 -18.19 20.79
C LYS A 20 -2.99 -17.65 19.57
N ILE A 21 -2.54 -18.52 18.67
CA ILE A 21 -1.95 -18.13 17.40
C ILE A 21 -3.06 -17.56 16.50
N ILE A 22 -2.87 -16.34 16.01
CA ILE A 22 -3.78 -15.67 15.09
C ILE A 22 -3.06 -15.52 13.74
N LYS A 23 -3.75 -15.87 12.67
CA LYS A 23 -3.24 -15.65 11.30
C LYS A 23 -2.96 -14.17 11.07
N PRO A 24 -1.92 -13.85 10.30
CA PRO A 24 -1.64 -12.47 9.95
C PRO A 24 -2.82 -11.85 9.18
N ALA A 25 -3.07 -10.57 9.44
CA ALA A 25 -3.98 -9.79 8.62
C ALA A 25 -3.34 -9.47 7.26
N SER A 26 -4.18 -9.15 6.27
CA SER A 26 -3.72 -8.60 4.99
C SER A 26 -2.82 -7.39 5.22
N LEU A 27 -1.83 -7.17 4.34
CA LEU A 27 -1.07 -5.90 4.32
C LEU A 27 -1.97 -4.68 4.13
N ILE A 28 -3.16 -4.88 3.58
CA ILE A 28 -4.15 -3.82 3.34
C ILE A 28 -5.11 -3.78 4.52
N PRO A 29 -5.06 -2.71 5.36
CA PRO A 29 -5.99 -2.59 6.48
C PRO A 29 -7.42 -2.41 5.99
N ASN A 30 -8.32 -3.28 6.47
CA ASN A 30 -9.75 -3.22 6.12
C ASN A 30 -10.50 -2.22 7.01
N ASP A 31 -10.06 -2.05 8.25
CA ASP A 31 -10.78 -1.30 9.29
C ASP A 31 -10.18 0.09 9.54
N ASP A 32 -9.01 0.40 9.00
CA ASP A 32 -8.33 1.68 9.19
C ASP A 32 -8.01 2.35 7.85
N LYS A 33 -8.83 3.33 7.48
CA LYS A 33 -8.66 4.12 6.23
C LYS A 33 -7.62 5.25 6.38
N THR A 34 -7.08 5.47 7.57
CA THR A 34 -6.11 6.54 7.83
C THR A 34 -4.70 6.18 7.38
N VAL A 35 -4.45 4.91 7.12
CA VAL A 35 -3.15 4.39 6.68
C VAL A 35 -3.28 3.55 5.40
N LEU A 36 -2.24 3.58 4.59
CA LEU A 36 -2.21 2.81 3.34
C LEU A 36 -1.99 1.32 3.58
N PHE A 37 -1.14 0.98 4.54
CA PHE A 37 -0.70 -0.40 4.82
C PHE A 37 -0.69 -0.67 6.31
N ASN A 38 -0.68 -1.93 6.69
CA ASN A 38 -0.38 -2.35 8.05
C ASN A 38 1.11 -2.08 8.34
N VAL A 39 1.38 -1.20 9.30
CA VAL A 39 2.72 -0.77 9.71
C VAL A 39 3.20 -1.44 10.99
N ALA A 40 2.30 -2.12 11.72
CA ALA A 40 2.57 -2.80 12.99
C ALA A 40 1.62 -3.98 13.20
N GLY A 41 2.07 -4.98 13.95
CA GLY A 41 1.30 -6.19 14.25
C GLY A 41 0.01 -5.95 15.01
N MET A 42 -0.01 -4.89 15.83
CA MET A 42 -1.14 -4.52 16.68
C MET A 42 -2.34 -3.95 15.91
N GLN A 43 -2.14 -3.49 14.69
CA GLN A 43 -3.14 -2.68 13.98
C GLN A 43 -4.47 -3.42 13.81
N GLN A 44 -4.43 -4.74 13.55
CA GLN A 44 -5.61 -5.58 13.48
C GLN A 44 -6.35 -5.78 14.83
N PHE A 45 -5.71 -5.41 15.95
CA PHE A 45 -6.24 -5.60 17.31
C PHE A 45 -6.66 -4.30 18.02
N LYS A 46 -6.47 -3.14 17.38
CA LYS A 46 -6.68 -1.79 17.93
C LYS A 46 -8.03 -1.65 18.67
N GLN A 47 -9.11 -2.21 18.10
CA GLN A 47 -10.47 -2.13 18.64
C GLN A 47 -10.68 -2.88 19.96
N TYR A 48 -9.79 -3.81 20.32
CA TYR A 48 -9.92 -4.57 21.57
C TYR A 48 -9.38 -3.82 22.78
N TRP A 49 -8.37 -2.94 22.62
CA TRP A 49 -7.90 -2.06 23.70
C TRP A 49 -8.81 -0.85 23.89
N SER A 50 -9.43 -0.35 22.82
CA SER A 50 -10.44 0.71 22.93
C SER A 50 -11.78 0.23 23.48
N LEU A 51 -11.95 -1.08 23.65
CA LEU A 51 -13.19 -1.74 24.07
C LEU A 51 -14.37 -1.56 23.08
N GLU A 52 -14.10 -1.18 21.85
CA GLU A 52 -15.07 -1.15 20.76
C GLU A 52 -15.53 -2.57 20.40
N LYS A 53 -14.62 -3.56 20.56
CA LYS A 53 -14.89 -4.99 20.39
C LYS A 53 -14.44 -5.80 21.60
N ASP A 54 -15.19 -6.87 21.86
CA ASP A 54 -14.83 -7.89 22.86
C ASP A 54 -14.11 -9.06 22.17
N PRO A 55 -12.85 -9.36 22.51
CA PRO A 55 -12.10 -10.45 21.86
C PRO A 55 -12.72 -11.83 22.04
N LEU A 56 -13.62 -12.00 23.01
CA LEU A 56 -14.30 -13.27 23.27
C LEU A 56 -15.66 -13.41 22.59
N LYS A 57 -16.24 -12.31 22.07
CA LYS A 57 -17.61 -12.29 21.55
C LYS A 57 -17.74 -11.76 20.13
N ASP A 58 -16.97 -10.72 19.82
CA ASP A 58 -17.13 -10.00 18.57
C ASP A 58 -16.18 -10.54 17.50
N ASN A 59 -16.67 -10.68 16.28
CA ASN A 59 -15.87 -11.19 15.19
C ASN A 59 -14.68 -10.29 14.88
N HIS A 60 -13.52 -10.92 14.82
CA HIS A 60 -12.32 -10.30 14.27
C HIS A 60 -12.47 -10.16 12.74
N THR A 61 -12.14 -8.99 12.21
CA THR A 61 -12.42 -8.63 10.82
C THR A 61 -11.79 -9.58 9.80
N SER A 62 -10.53 -9.99 10.04
CA SER A 62 -9.83 -10.89 9.11
C SER A 62 -10.19 -12.38 9.29
N LEU A 63 -10.67 -12.79 10.48
CA LEU A 63 -11.00 -14.19 10.77
C LEU A 63 -12.49 -14.51 10.56
N ASN A 64 -13.33 -13.50 10.62
CA ASN A 64 -14.79 -13.62 10.63
C ASN A 64 -15.34 -14.50 11.78
N GLU A 65 -14.57 -14.60 12.86
CA GLU A 65 -14.92 -15.28 14.14
C GLU A 65 -14.27 -14.54 15.30
N PRO A 66 -14.73 -14.69 16.55
CA PRO A 66 -14.08 -14.11 17.72
C PRO A 66 -12.66 -14.66 17.93
N LEU A 67 -11.78 -13.85 18.53
CA LEU A 67 -10.44 -14.32 18.88
C LEU A 67 -10.49 -15.49 19.89
N ASN A 68 -11.55 -15.57 20.71
CA ASN A 68 -11.71 -16.58 21.75
C ASN A 68 -10.51 -16.68 22.71
N SER A 69 -9.78 -15.58 22.88
CA SER A 69 -8.65 -15.46 23.80
C SER A 69 -8.40 -14.00 24.16
N LEU A 70 -7.96 -13.74 25.38
CA LEU A 70 -7.47 -12.42 25.82
C LEU A 70 -5.96 -12.27 25.59
N LYS A 71 -5.29 -13.34 25.18
CA LYS A 71 -3.86 -13.37 24.88
C LYS A 71 -3.67 -13.97 23.50
N VAL A 72 -3.06 -13.23 22.57
CA VAL A 72 -2.85 -13.70 21.19
C VAL A 72 -1.43 -13.40 20.71
N ILE A 73 -1.01 -14.15 19.70
CA ILE A 73 0.27 -13.95 18.99
C ILE A 73 0.06 -14.01 17.50
N THR A 74 0.89 -13.28 16.77
CA THR A 74 0.93 -13.33 15.31
C THR A 74 2.31 -13.01 14.78
N ALA A 75 2.62 -13.47 13.57
CA ALA A 75 3.73 -13.03 12.75
C ALA A 75 3.14 -12.20 11.60
N GLN A 76 3.19 -10.88 11.71
CA GLN A 76 2.50 -9.95 10.82
C GLN A 76 3.44 -9.30 9.82
N PRO A 77 3.20 -9.46 8.50
CA PRO A 77 3.87 -8.65 7.49
C PRO A 77 3.49 -7.18 7.65
N CYS A 78 4.49 -6.31 7.67
CA CYS A 78 4.31 -4.87 7.82
C CYS A 78 5.03 -4.13 6.69
N ILE A 79 4.48 -3.01 6.25
CA ILE A 79 5.12 -2.10 5.28
C ILE A 79 5.22 -0.71 5.86
N ARG A 80 6.44 -0.16 5.88
CA ARG A 80 6.72 1.23 6.26
C ARG A 80 7.26 1.98 5.06
N THR A 81 6.42 2.83 4.48
CA THR A 81 6.77 3.59 3.27
C THR A 81 7.77 4.72 3.53
N ILE A 82 7.89 5.18 4.77
CA ILE A 82 8.87 6.19 5.18
C ILE A 82 10.31 5.64 5.12
N ASP A 83 10.48 4.33 5.30
CA ASP A 83 11.80 3.69 5.35
C ASP A 83 12.35 3.34 3.96
N ILE A 84 11.54 3.50 2.88
CA ILE A 84 11.93 3.12 1.50
C ILE A 84 13.25 3.78 1.06
N ASP A 85 13.49 5.02 1.46
CA ASP A 85 14.68 5.78 1.05
C ASP A 85 15.92 5.43 1.89
N GLU A 86 15.71 4.87 3.10
CA GLU A 86 16.77 4.38 3.99
C GLU A 86 17.26 2.97 3.61
N VAL A 87 16.45 2.22 2.83
CA VAL A 87 16.80 0.86 2.39
C VAL A 87 18.14 0.81 1.68
N GLY A 88 18.93 -0.18 2.02
CA GLY A 88 20.30 -0.37 1.54
C GLY A 88 21.34 -0.16 2.63
N ASP A 89 20.93 0.35 3.80
CA ASP A 89 21.72 0.36 5.02
C ASP A 89 21.75 -1.04 5.69
N ARG A 90 22.03 -1.08 6.98
CA ARG A 90 22.20 -2.31 7.74
C ARG A 90 20.89 -2.97 8.16
N GLY A 91 19.83 -2.19 8.40
CA GLY A 91 18.66 -2.66 9.17
C GLY A 91 17.30 -2.12 8.76
N HIS A 92 17.22 -1.16 7.82
CA HIS A 92 15.94 -0.67 7.32
C HIS A 92 15.40 -1.54 6.18
N LEU A 93 14.11 -1.80 6.23
CA LEU A 93 13.37 -2.60 5.26
C LEU A 93 12.06 -1.91 4.91
N THR A 94 11.69 -1.95 3.64
CA THR A 94 10.35 -1.53 3.17
C THR A 94 9.26 -2.43 3.76
N MET A 95 9.51 -3.74 3.72
CA MET A 95 8.65 -4.77 4.30
C MET A 95 9.45 -5.60 5.28
N PHE A 96 8.87 -5.88 6.45
CA PHE A 96 9.45 -6.76 7.45
C PHE A 96 8.36 -7.58 8.13
N GLU A 97 8.76 -8.64 8.81
CA GLU A 97 7.87 -9.48 9.58
C GLU A 97 7.94 -9.10 11.04
N MET A 98 6.82 -8.66 11.61
CA MET A 98 6.71 -8.31 13.02
C MET A 98 6.15 -9.49 13.81
N LEU A 99 6.96 -10.06 14.69
CA LEU A 99 6.53 -11.04 15.67
C LEU A 99 5.93 -10.29 16.86
N GLY A 100 4.68 -10.56 17.19
CA GLY A 100 3.99 -9.81 18.24
C GLY A 100 3.18 -10.70 19.16
N ASN A 101 3.24 -10.42 20.46
CA ASN A 101 2.36 -10.98 21.49
C ASN A 101 1.55 -9.86 22.13
N PHE A 102 0.26 -10.14 22.34
CA PHE A 102 -0.74 -9.13 22.69
C PHE A 102 -1.58 -9.61 23.85
N ALA A 103 -1.93 -8.66 24.74
CA ALA A 103 -2.86 -8.90 25.84
C ALA A 103 -3.95 -7.82 25.90
N PHE A 104 -5.17 -8.25 26.12
CA PHE A 104 -6.35 -7.41 26.23
C PHE A 104 -6.97 -7.52 27.62
N LYS A 105 -7.67 -6.44 28.03
CA LYS A 105 -8.45 -6.42 29.29
C LYS A 105 -7.63 -6.84 30.52
N GLY A 106 -6.38 -6.39 30.60
CA GLY A 106 -5.52 -6.70 31.73
C GLY A 106 -5.19 -8.18 31.92
N ALA A 107 -5.29 -9.02 30.87
CA ALA A 107 -4.97 -10.45 30.96
C ALA A 107 -3.53 -10.71 31.45
N TYR A 108 -2.62 -9.83 31.12
CA TYR A 108 -1.32 -9.60 31.77
C TYR A 108 -0.81 -8.20 31.41
N PHE A 109 0.22 -7.73 32.11
CA PHE A 109 0.78 -6.40 31.86
C PHE A 109 2.32 -6.40 31.95
N LYS A 110 2.95 -5.33 32.37
CA LYS A 110 4.39 -5.11 32.33
C LYS A 110 5.22 -6.26 32.89
N LYS A 111 4.85 -6.78 34.06
CA LYS A 111 5.63 -7.83 34.73
C LYS A 111 5.76 -9.08 33.85
N GLU A 112 4.64 -9.64 33.41
CA GLU A 112 4.64 -10.85 32.59
C GLU A 112 5.24 -10.58 31.21
N ALA A 113 5.00 -9.39 30.60
CA ALA A 113 5.59 -9.05 29.31
C ALA A 113 7.14 -9.03 29.38
N ILE A 114 7.68 -8.42 30.42
CA ILE A 114 9.14 -8.40 30.68
C ILE A 114 9.65 -9.80 31.02
N ASP A 115 8.91 -10.56 31.83
CA ASP A 115 9.27 -11.93 32.18
C ASP A 115 9.37 -12.82 30.91
N PHE A 116 8.37 -12.72 30.01
CA PHE A 116 8.38 -13.48 28.76
C PHE A 116 9.50 -13.05 27.81
N ALA A 117 9.75 -11.76 27.68
CA ALA A 117 10.81 -11.26 26.84
C ALA A 117 12.19 -11.70 27.35
N PHE A 118 12.40 -11.61 28.68
CA PHE A 118 13.64 -12.07 29.32
C PHE A 118 13.87 -13.56 29.09
N GLU A 119 12.84 -14.39 29.34
CA GLU A 119 12.91 -15.84 29.14
C GLU A 119 13.14 -16.21 27.68
N TYR A 120 12.42 -15.57 26.73
CA TYR A 120 12.59 -15.85 25.30
C TYR A 120 14.01 -15.52 24.80
N ILE A 121 14.54 -14.38 25.20
CA ILE A 121 15.91 -13.96 24.85
C ILE A 121 16.95 -14.93 25.45
N THR A 122 16.77 -15.32 26.70
CA THR A 122 17.74 -16.18 27.42
C THR A 122 17.68 -17.62 26.94
N ASP A 123 16.47 -18.21 26.90
CA ASP A 123 16.33 -19.65 26.74
C ASP A 123 16.15 -20.07 25.27
N VAL A 124 15.57 -19.21 24.44
CA VAL A 124 15.26 -19.52 23.04
C VAL A 124 16.29 -18.89 22.10
N LEU A 125 16.47 -17.58 22.16
CA LEU A 125 17.44 -16.88 21.32
C LEU A 125 18.87 -17.07 21.78
N LYS A 126 19.07 -17.35 23.09
CA LYS A 126 20.38 -17.56 23.73
C LYS A 126 21.34 -16.39 23.53
N LEU A 127 20.81 -15.16 23.54
CA LEU A 127 21.59 -13.95 23.48
C LEU A 127 22.15 -13.61 24.87
N ASP A 128 23.37 -13.10 24.92
CA ASP A 128 24.02 -12.72 26.18
C ASP A 128 23.54 -11.32 26.60
N TRP A 129 23.00 -11.21 27.81
CA TRP A 129 22.49 -9.96 28.35
C TRP A 129 23.58 -8.88 28.52
N LYS A 130 24.86 -9.24 28.56
CA LYS A 130 25.95 -8.22 28.55
C LYS A 130 25.98 -7.38 27.27
N ASP A 131 25.45 -7.91 26.16
CA ASP A 131 25.39 -7.26 24.84
C ASP A 131 24.04 -6.55 24.61
N ILE A 132 23.15 -6.55 25.61
CA ILE A 132 21.80 -5.99 25.53
C ILE A 132 21.69 -4.73 26.37
N ILE A 133 21.06 -3.73 25.80
CA ILE A 133 20.59 -2.52 26.48
C ILE A 133 19.06 -2.54 26.41
N VAL A 134 18.40 -2.18 27.51
CA VAL A 134 16.97 -1.94 27.54
C VAL A 134 16.70 -0.44 27.71
N THR A 135 15.66 0.05 27.06
CA THR A 135 15.23 1.45 27.24
C THR A 135 13.93 1.49 28.04
N VAL A 136 13.71 2.58 28.77
CA VAL A 136 12.51 2.81 29.57
C VAL A 136 12.12 4.28 29.44
N TYR A 137 10.83 4.54 29.38
CA TYR A 137 10.30 5.90 29.28
C TYR A 137 10.68 6.76 30.49
N LYS A 138 11.38 7.89 30.27
CA LYS A 138 11.84 8.81 31.34
C LYS A 138 10.75 9.72 31.91
N GLY A 139 9.56 9.76 31.26
CA GLY A 139 8.49 10.68 31.59
C GLY A 139 8.61 12.03 30.89
N ASP A 140 7.51 12.79 30.95
CA ASP A 140 7.38 14.18 30.56
C ASP A 140 6.48 14.94 31.54
N ASP A 141 6.11 16.19 31.23
CA ASP A 141 5.24 17.00 32.09
C ASP A 141 3.83 16.42 32.30
N LEU A 142 3.38 15.52 31.41
CA LEU A 142 2.02 14.94 31.41
C LEU A 142 2.02 13.51 31.93
N ILE A 143 3.06 12.74 31.64
CA ILE A 143 3.15 11.32 31.94
C ILE A 143 4.42 11.07 32.76
N PRO A 144 4.30 10.47 33.96
CA PRO A 144 5.48 10.19 34.77
C PRO A 144 6.41 9.15 34.14
N MET A 145 7.63 9.09 34.64
CA MET A 145 8.58 8.02 34.31
C MET A 145 7.96 6.63 34.56
N ASP A 146 8.24 5.69 33.68
CA ASP A 146 7.85 4.29 33.85
C ASP A 146 8.76 3.57 34.86
N GLN A 147 8.62 3.96 36.15
CA GLN A 147 9.41 3.40 37.24
C GLN A 147 9.18 1.88 37.38
N GLU A 148 7.96 1.40 37.11
CA GLU A 148 7.65 -0.02 37.22
C GLU A 148 8.47 -0.88 36.25
N SER A 149 8.56 -0.50 34.98
CA SER A 149 9.39 -1.20 33.98
C SER A 149 10.88 -1.14 34.34
N TYR A 150 11.35 0.00 34.84
CA TYR A 150 12.73 0.14 35.32
C TYR A 150 13.05 -0.85 36.46
N ASP A 151 12.18 -0.91 37.48
CA ASP A 151 12.36 -1.80 38.63
C ASP A 151 12.26 -3.28 38.25
N LEU A 152 11.37 -3.63 37.29
CA LEU A 152 11.25 -4.98 36.76
C LEU A 152 12.51 -5.43 36.06
N TRP A 153 13.12 -4.61 35.21
CA TRP A 153 14.40 -4.93 34.57
C TRP A 153 15.53 -5.10 35.58
N LYS A 154 15.62 -4.21 36.57
CA LYS A 154 16.59 -4.40 37.69
C LYS A 154 16.39 -5.71 38.42
N ALA A 155 15.14 -6.10 38.69
CA ALA A 155 14.82 -7.37 39.36
C ALA A 155 15.23 -8.60 38.52
N LYS A 156 15.38 -8.47 37.20
CA LYS A 156 15.96 -9.50 36.33
C LYS A 156 17.48 -9.56 36.37
N GLY A 157 18.14 -8.66 37.08
CA GLY A 157 19.60 -8.61 37.19
C GLY A 157 20.27 -7.78 36.08
N ILE A 158 19.52 -7.00 35.33
CA ILE A 158 20.09 -6.05 34.34
C ILE A 158 20.81 -4.93 35.08
N ASP A 159 22.07 -4.67 34.70
CA ASP A 159 22.86 -3.59 35.30
C ASP A 159 22.22 -2.21 35.01
N GLU A 160 22.24 -1.31 35.99
CA GLU A 160 21.66 0.04 35.79
C GLU A 160 22.24 0.79 34.60
N LYS A 161 23.48 0.52 34.22
CA LYS A 161 24.12 1.11 33.04
C LYS A 161 23.56 0.60 31.70
N GLN A 162 22.86 -0.52 31.73
CA GLN A 162 22.20 -1.11 30.58
C GLN A 162 20.72 -0.70 30.49
N ILE A 163 20.21 0.03 31.50
CA ILE A 163 18.85 0.58 31.48
C ILE A 163 18.91 2.07 31.12
N VAL A 164 18.57 2.39 29.88
CA VAL A 164 18.62 3.76 29.36
C VAL A 164 17.25 4.41 29.44
N LEU A 165 17.21 5.65 29.94
CA LEU A 165 15.98 6.44 30.02
C LEU A 165 15.79 7.23 28.72
N GLY A 166 14.82 6.82 27.90
CA GLY A 166 14.47 7.46 26.63
C GLY A 166 13.33 8.46 26.75
N ASP A 167 13.24 9.38 25.83
CA ASP A 167 12.18 10.37 25.79
C ASP A 167 10.90 9.86 25.11
N LYS A 168 9.96 10.76 24.87
CA LYS A 168 8.67 10.43 24.27
C LYS A 168 8.81 9.98 22.81
N GLN A 169 9.82 10.44 22.12
CA GLN A 169 10.07 10.05 20.73
C GLN A 169 10.55 8.60 20.66
N ASP A 170 11.36 8.17 21.62
CA ASP A 170 11.95 6.84 21.65
C ASP A 170 11.08 5.82 22.40
N ASN A 171 10.55 6.21 23.57
CA ASN A 171 9.91 5.26 24.50
C ASN A 171 8.42 5.54 24.79
N PHE A 172 7.71 6.19 23.88
CA PHE A 172 6.25 6.30 23.94
C PHE A 172 5.66 6.01 22.56
N TRP A 173 4.97 4.87 22.43
CA TRP A 173 4.50 4.39 21.14
C TRP A 173 2.98 4.52 20.97
N GLY A 174 2.58 4.81 19.74
CA GLY A 174 1.19 4.93 19.31
C GLY A 174 0.62 6.35 19.37
N PRO A 175 -0.59 6.53 18.86
CA PRO A 175 -1.36 5.53 18.12
C PRO A 175 -0.88 5.35 16.68
N VAL A 176 -1.26 4.25 16.04
CA VAL A 176 -1.23 4.13 14.58
C VAL A 176 -2.44 4.88 14.04
N GLY A 177 -2.22 5.80 13.10
CA GLY A 177 -3.26 6.70 12.58
C GLY A 177 -3.49 7.93 13.48
N ASN A 178 -4.66 8.56 13.36
CA ASN A 178 -4.95 9.85 14.01
C ASN A 178 -5.28 9.71 15.50
N GLU A 179 -5.84 8.57 15.91
CA GLU A 179 -6.27 8.29 17.28
C GLU A 179 -6.17 6.80 17.61
N GLY A 180 -6.09 6.47 18.89
CA GLY A 180 -6.08 5.07 19.34
C GLY A 180 -5.28 4.82 20.62
N PRO A 181 -5.13 3.53 20.97
CA PRO A 181 -4.35 3.11 22.13
C PRO A 181 -2.88 3.45 21.96
N CYS A 182 -2.26 3.82 23.07
CA CYS A 182 -0.86 4.20 23.15
C CYS A 182 -0.34 4.05 24.58
N GLY A 183 0.98 4.13 24.74
CA GLY A 183 1.58 4.08 26.07
C GLY A 183 3.10 4.11 26.06
N PRO A 184 3.72 4.19 27.25
CA PRO A 184 5.15 4.02 27.38
C PRO A 184 5.57 2.65 26.88
N CYS A 185 6.78 2.55 26.37
CA CYS A 185 7.34 1.29 25.91
C CYS A 185 8.76 1.08 26.44
N SER A 186 9.18 -0.16 26.40
CA SER A 186 10.54 -0.60 26.72
C SER A 186 11.11 -1.34 25.52
N GLU A 187 12.18 -0.81 24.96
CA GLU A 187 12.86 -1.45 23.83
C GLU A 187 14.03 -2.30 24.30
N ILE A 188 14.31 -3.36 23.57
CA ILE A 188 15.43 -4.26 23.80
C ILE A 188 16.36 -4.13 22.60
N HIS A 189 17.57 -3.66 22.84
CA HIS A 189 18.59 -3.43 21.83
C HIS A 189 19.74 -4.43 22.01
N PHE A 190 20.08 -5.15 20.96
CA PHE A 190 21.26 -6.00 20.90
C PHE A 190 22.38 -5.29 20.15
N LYS A 191 23.49 -4.98 20.85
CA LYS A 191 24.64 -4.24 20.28
C LYS A 191 24.21 -2.99 19.50
N GLY A 192 23.25 -2.24 20.05
CA GLY A 192 22.75 -0.98 19.51
C GLY A 192 21.66 -1.09 18.43
N LEU A 193 21.26 -2.30 18.03
CA LEU A 193 20.12 -2.51 17.13
C LEU A 193 18.89 -2.93 17.94
N GLU A 194 17.78 -2.20 17.82
CA GLU A 194 16.48 -2.58 18.38
C GLU A 194 16.02 -3.91 17.79
N ILE A 195 15.77 -4.90 18.65
CA ILE A 195 15.29 -6.24 18.27
C ILE A 195 13.87 -6.54 18.76
N TRP A 196 13.38 -5.78 19.75
CA TRP A 196 12.03 -5.96 20.29
C TRP A 196 11.56 -4.70 21.01
N ASN A 197 10.30 -4.32 20.80
CA ASN A 197 9.64 -3.23 21.53
C ASN A 197 8.45 -3.79 22.32
N LEU A 198 8.38 -3.50 23.63
CA LEU A 198 7.31 -3.87 24.53
C LEU A 198 6.48 -2.63 24.85
N VAL A 199 5.31 -2.48 24.23
CA VAL A 199 4.43 -1.34 24.42
C VAL A 199 3.37 -1.67 25.47
N PHE A 200 3.20 -0.78 26.43
CA PHE A 200 2.24 -0.89 27.53
C PHE A 200 1.08 0.07 27.29
N ASN A 201 0.05 -0.41 26.58
CA ASN A 201 -1.15 0.35 26.28
C ASN A 201 -1.91 0.67 27.55
N GLN A 202 -1.86 1.93 27.97
CA GLN A 202 -2.56 2.43 29.16
C GLN A 202 -3.25 3.78 28.92
N TYR A 203 -3.09 4.35 27.73
CA TYR A 203 -3.75 5.60 27.33
C TYR A 203 -4.44 5.42 25.98
N TYR A 204 -5.44 6.27 25.75
CA TYR A 204 -6.05 6.51 24.44
C TYR A 204 -5.75 7.94 24.02
N LYS A 205 -5.09 8.12 22.89
CA LYS A 205 -4.87 9.42 22.29
C LYS A 205 -6.00 9.75 21.33
N LYS A 206 -6.68 10.88 21.59
CA LYS A 206 -7.74 11.39 20.73
C LYS A 206 -7.19 12.17 19.53
N ALA A 207 -8.03 12.41 18.52
CA ALA A 207 -7.69 13.17 17.33
C ALA A 207 -7.20 14.60 17.61
N ASP A 208 -7.64 15.22 18.72
CA ASP A 208 -7.19 16.52 19.21
C ASP A 208 -5.83 16.47 19.97
N GLY A 209 -5.26 15.29 20.14
CA GLY A 209 -3.99 15.04 20.82
C GLY A 209 -4.11 14.80 22.32
N MET A 210 -5.30 14.92 22.93
CA MET A 210 -5.51 14.63 24.35
C MET A 210 -5.31 13.15 24.65
N LEU A 211 -4.70 12.88 25.82
CA LEU A 211 -4.49 11.52 26.33
C LEU A 211 -5.49 11.24 27.46
N GLU A 212 -6.23 10.15 27.35
CA GLU A 212 -7.12 9.66 28.39
C GLU A 212 -6.66 8.28 28.84
N PRO A 213 -6.69 7.95 30.14
CA PRO A 213 -6.39 6.59 30.59
C PRO A 213 -7.35 5.58 29.98
N LEU A 214 -6.83 4.45 29.51
CA LEU A 214 -7.66 3.31 29.10
C LEU A 214 -8.37 2.73 30.34
N LYS A 215 -9.60 2.25 30.14
CA LYS A 215 -10.34 1.57 31.21
C LYS A 215 -9.70 0.24 31.62
N GLU A 216 -9.09 -0.42 30.65
CA GLU A 216 -8.41 -1.69 30.81
C GLU A 216 -7.04 -1.58 30.11
N VAL A 217 -5.98 -1.87 30.84
CA VAL A 217 -4.62 -1.87 30.27
C VAL A 217 -4.40 -3.09 29.37
N GLY A 218 -3.39 -3.01 28.53
CA GLY A 218 -3.02 -4.12 27.67
C GLY A 218 -1.57 -4.05 27.20
N VAL A 219 -1.12 -5.14 26.62
CA VAL A 219 0.23 -5.28 26.08
C VAL A 219 0.17 -5.40 24.56
N ASP A 220 1.04 -4.66 23.91
CA ASP A 220 1.34 -4.74 22.49
C ASP A 220 2.85 -4.91 22.36
N THR A 221 3.32 -5.93 21.68
CA THR A 221 4.76 -6.05 21.42
C THR A 221 5.04 -6.23 19.94
N GLY A 222 6.19 -5.72 19.52
CA GLY A 222 6.66 -5.85 18.16
C GLY A 222 8.15 -6.16 18.10
N ALA A 223 8.49 -7.38 17.63
CA ALA A 223 9.86 -7.79 17.40
C ALA A 223 10.12 -7.92 15.89
N GLY A 224 11.09 -7.21 15.36
CA GLY A 224 11.51 -7.36 13.97
C GLY A 224 12.18 -8.71 13.77
N MET A 225 11.52 -9.62 13.03
CA MET A 225 12.05 -10.99 12.82
C MET A 225 13.44 -10.94 12.18
N GLU A 226 13.63 -10.13 11.17
CA GLU A 226 14.91 -10.00 10.45
C GLU A 226 16.04 -9.51 11.36
N ARG A 227 15.73 -8.58 12.27
CA ARG A 227 16.70 -8.05 13.25
C ARG A 227 17.03 -9.08 14.33
N GLN A 228 16.04 -9.84 14.82
CA GLN A 228 16.30 -10.95 15.74
C GLN A 228 17.13 -12.05 15.07
N LEU A 229 16.82 -12.37 13.80
CA LEU A 229 17.58 -13.37 13.04
C LEU A 229 19.06 -12.97 12.87
N LEU A 230 19.30 -11.69 12.58
CA LEU A 230 20.64 -11.12 12.53
C LEU A 230 21.38 -11.28 13.88
N ALA A 231 20.72 -10.92 14.98
CA ALA A 231 21.29 -11.02 16.32
C ALA A 231 21.67 -12.45 16.69
N VAL A 232 20.77 -13.42 16.41
CA VAL A 232 20.99 -14.84 16.74
C VAL A 232 22.10 -15.47 15.89
N ASN A 233 22.17 -15.15 14.60
CA ASN A 233 23.10 -15.82 13.69
C ASN A 233 24.52 -15.26 13.75
N PHE A 234 24.67 -13.98 14.07
CA PHE A 234 25.95 -13.30 13.92
C PHE A 234 26.47 -12.64 15.21
N GLY A 235 25.96 -13.02 16.38
CA GLY A 235 26.24 -12.42 17.69
C GLY A 235 27.67 -11.88 17.87
N ASP A 236 28.70 -12.73 17.66
CA ASP A 236 30.12 -12.33 17.82
C ASP A 236 30.64 -11.43 16.69
N ASN A 237 30.08 -11.54 15.47
CA ASN A 237 30.46 -10.75 14.29
C ASN A 237 29.37 -9.77 13.86
N PHE A 238 28.47 -9.45 14.77
CA PHE A 238 27.27 -8.67 14.51
C PHE A 238 27.53 -7.32 13.84
N GLU A 239 28.58 -6.60 14.24
CA GLU A 239 28.87 -5.25 13.72
C GLU A 239 29.20 -5.23 12.21
N ASN A 240 29.72 -6.34 11.68
CA ASN A 240 30.14 -6.47 10.30
C ASN A 240 29.09 -7.14 9.40
N GLN A 241 27.95 -7.50 9.96
CA GLN A 241 26.88 -8.20 9.23
C GLN A 241 25.61 -7.34 9.15
N THR A 242 24.77 -7.67 8.19
CA THR A 242 23.50 -7.02 7.96
C THR A 242 22.39 -8.06 7.81
N ILE A 243 21.15 -7.62 7.80
CA ILE A 243 20.00 -8.51 7.56
C ILE A 243 20.09 -9.23 6.21
N TYR A 244 20.84 -8.70 5.26
CA TYR A 244 20.98 -9.25 3.90
C TYR A 244 21.86 -10.49 3.82
N GLU A 245 22.63 -10.83 4.86
CA GLU A 245 23.38 -12.08 5.01
C GLU A 245 22.55 -13.20 5.67
N THR A 246 21.30 -12.92 6.07
CA THR A 246 20.38 -13.95 6.58
C THR A 246 19.78 -14.77 5.44
N ASP A 247 19.21 -15.94 5.77
CA ASP A 247 18.55 -16.83 4.79
C ASP A 247 17.42 -16.15 4.00
N ILE A 248 16.89 -15.06 4.52
CA ILE A 248 15.81 -14.29 3.87
C ILE A 248 16.27 -13.71 2.53
N PHE A 249 17.51 -13.24 2.45
CA PHE A 249 18.02 -12.49 1.30
C PHE A 249 19.28 -13.11 0.67
N LEU A 250 20.00 -13.96 1.38
CA LEU A 250 21.35 -14.43 1.01
C LEU A 250 21.41 -14.98 -0.42
N ASP A 251 20.52 -15.94 -0.76
CA ASP A 251 20.50 -16.57 -2.09
C ASP A 251 20.26 -15.55 -3.21
N GLN A 252 19.41 -14.56 -2.96
CA GLN A 252 19.12 -13.50 -3.93
C GLN A 252 20.31 -12.54 -4.06
N MET A 253 20.97 -12.19 -2.96
CA MET A 253 22.16 -11.35 -2.96
C MET A 253 23.31 -12.02 -3.72
N GLU A 254 23.55 -13.32 -3.51
CA GLU A 254 24.55 -14.10 -4.23
C GLU A 254 24.21 -14.22 -5.73
N SER A 255 22.95 -14.43 -6.07
CA SER A 255 22.48 -14.46 -7.45
C SER A 255 22.76 -13.14 -8.15
N LEU A 256 22.42 -12.01 -7.53
CA LEU A 256 22.71 -10.69 -8.08
C LEU A 256 24.21 -10.44 -8.23
N LYS A 257 25.01 -10.83 -7.25
CA LYS A 257 26.46 -10.69 -7.26
C LYS A 257 27.10 -11.46 -8.41
N SER A 258 26.64 -12.69 -8.66
CA SER A 258 27.16 -13.55 -9.72
C SER A 258 26.84 -13.03 -11.14
N LYS A 259 25.77 -12.28 -11.31
CA LYS A 259 25.25 -11.80 -12.60
C LYS A 259 25.58 -10.34 -12.91
N ALA A 260 26.00 -9.59 -11.89
CA ALA A 260 26.33 -8.17 -12.05
C ALA A 260 27.63 -7.96 -12.85
N LYS A 261 27.58 -7.06 -13.84
CA LYS A 261 28.79 -6.59 -14.52
C LYS A 261 29.61 -5.65 -13.64
N SER A 262 28.93 -4.89 -12.79
CA SER A 262 29.54 -4.00 -11.79
C SER A 262 28.70 -4.10 -10.53
N PHE A 263 29.17 -4.90 -9.56
CA PHE A 263 28.41 -5.13 -8.34
C PHE A 263 28.48 -3.90 -7.41
N ASN A 264 27.31 -3.48 -6.95
CA ASN A 264 27.13 -2.46 -5.93
C ASN A 264 26.19 -3.04 -4.86
N GLU A 265 26.69 -3.14 -3.64
CA GLU A 265 25.98 -3.79 -2.54
C GLU A 265 24.70 -3.08 -2.17
N LYS A 266 24.71 -1.73 -2.09
CA LYS A 266 23.49 -0.94 -1.79
C LYS A 266 22.42 -1.19 -2.85
N SER A 267 22.78 -1.21 -4.13
CA SER A 267 21.84 -1.51 -5.20
C SER A 267 21.26 -2.92 -5.10
N ALA A 268 22.08 -3.91 -4.75
CA ALA A 268 21.60 -5.28 -4.57
C ALA A 268 20.63 -5.39 -3.39
N ARG A 269 20.92 -4.74 -2.26
CA ARG A 269 20.03 -4.68 -1.08
C ARG A 269 18.69 -4.05 -1.41
N ILE A 270 18.68 -2.94 -2.15
CA ILE A 270 17.45 -2.28 -2.61
C ILE A 270 16.62 -3.22 -3.50
N ILE A 271 17.26 -3.94 -4.43
CA ILE A 271 16.57 -4.87 -5.31
C ILE A 271 15.86 -5.97 -4.51
N VAL A 272 16.55 -6.64 -3.60
CA VAL A 272 15.97 -7.80 -2.87
C VAL A 272 14.88 -7.37 -1.89
N ASP A 273 15.05 -6.25 -1.19
CA ASP A 273 14.04 -5.69 -0.31
C ASP A 273 12.77 -5.30 -1.07
N HIS A 274 12.93 -4.46 -2.10
CA HIS A 274 11.80 -3.96 -2.88
C HIS A 274 11.10 -5.07 -3.65
N PHE A 275 11.83 -6.11 -4.08
CA PHE A 275 11.24 -7.27 -4.71
C PHE A 275 10.33 -8.02 -3.74
N ARG A 276 10.80 -8.31 -2.51
CA ARG A 276 9.98 -8.96 -1.47
C ARG A 276 8.72 -8.13 -1.19
N ALA A 277 8.86 -6.84 -0.96
CA ALA A 277 7.72 -5.95 -0.72
C ALA A 277 6.74 -5.94 -1.89
N SER A 278 7.24 -5.90 -3.13
CA SER A 278 6.38 -5.93 -4.34
C SER A 278 5.60 -7.22 -4.47
N VAL A 279 6.23 -8.38 -4.21
CA VAL A 279 5.55 -9.68 -4.25
C VAL A 279 4.41 -9.75 -3.24
N PHE A 280 4.66 -9.33 -2.00
CA PHE A 280 3.62 -9.34 -0.96
C PHE A 280 2.50 -8.35 -1.25
N LEU A 281 2.79 -7.18 -1.79
CA LEU A 281 1.76 -6.21 -2.22
C LEU A 281 0.88 -6.78 -3.33
N ILE A 282 1.49 -7.39 -4.36
CA ILE A 282 0.75 -8.01 -5.47
C ILE A 282 -0.11 -9.18 -4.95
N ALA A 283 0.44 -10.02 -4.08
CA ALA A 283 -0.29 -11.13 -3.45
C ALA A 283 -1.52 -10.62 -2.65
N ASN A 284 -1.42 -9.42 -2.05
CA ASN A 284 -2.54 -8.72 -1.42
C ASN A 284 -3.37 -7.84 -2.38
N GLN A 285 -3.39 -8.18 -3.68
CA GLN A 285 -4.23 -7.58 -4.74
C GLN A 285 -3.96 -6.09 -5.03
N VAL A 286 -2.78 -5.58 -4.68
CA VAL A 286 -2.36 -4.24 -5.09
C VAL A 286 -1.85 -4.29 -6.53
N LEU A 287 -2.36 -3.39 -7.37
CA LEU A 287 -1.92 -3.25 -8.76
C LEU A 287 -1.13 -1.93 -8.93
N PRO A 288 -0.07 -1.91 -9.77
CA PRO A 288 0.68 -0.69 -10.04
C PRO A 288 -0.23 0.41 -10.61
N SER A 289 -0.22 1.60 -10.01
CA SER A 289 -1.01 2.75 -10.46
C SER A 289 -0.30 4.08 -10.15
N ASN A 290 -0.93 5.21 -10.46
CA ASN A 290 -0.38 6.55 -10.19
C ASN A 290 -0.82 7.12 -8.83
N ILE A 291 -1.62 6.39 -8.07
CA ILE A 291 -2.20 6.88 -6.81
C ILE A 291 -2.04 5.86 -5.69
N GLU A 292 -2.00 6.34 -4.45
CA GLU A 292 -2.10 5.56 -3.22
C GLU A 292 -1.18 4.31 -3.20
N ARG A 293 -1.72 3.16 -2.82
CA ARG A 293 -1.02 1.88 -2.70
C ARG A 293 -0.35 1.44 -4.00
N GLY A 294 -1.05 1.65 -5.12
CA GLY A 294 -0.55 1.29 -6.43
C GLY A 294 0.64 2.14 -6.86
N TYR A 295 0.70 3.41 -6.43
CA TYR A 295 1.88 4.25 -6.63
C TYR A 295 3.10 3.71 -5.87
N VAL A 296 2.92 3.30 -4.62
CA VAL A 296 4.01 2.69 -3.84
C VAL A 296 4.55 1.45 -4.54
N LEU A 297 3.67 0.52 -4.94
CA LEU A 297 4.09 -0.69 -5.68
C LEU A 297 4.82 -0.34 -6.98
N ARG A 298 4.28 0.58 -7.77
CA ARG A 298 4.92 1.06 -9.01
C ARG A 298 6.31 1.64 -8.74
N ARG A 299 6.45 2.46 -7.70
CA ARG A 299 7.73 3.04 -7.27
C ARG A 299 8.75 1.95 -6.94
N LEU A 300 8.37 0.93 -6.16
CA LEU A 300 9.25 -0.17 -5.79
C LEU A 300 9.74 -0.94 -7.03
N ILE A 301 8.83 -1.35 -7.93
CA ILE A 301 9.18 -2.08 -9.16
C ILE A 301 10.15 -1.24 -10.02
N ARG A 302 9.90 0.05 -10.20
CA ARG A 302 10.75 0.94 -11.00
C ARG A 302 12.13 1.13 -10.38
N ARG A 303 12.24 1.20 -9.05
CA ARG A 303 13.53 1.22 -8.35
C ARG A 303 14.30 -0.08 -8.56
N ILE A 304 13.66 -1.24 -8.49
CA ILE A 304 14.29 -2.53 -8.82
C ILE A 304 14.91 -2.48 -10.22
N LEU A 305 14.13 -2.09 -11.22
CA LEU A 305 14.58 -2.06 -12.62
C LEU A 305 15.74 -1.08 -12.83
N ARG A 306 15.69 0.07 -12.18
CA ARG A 306 16.76 1.06 -12.20
C ARG A 306 18.06 0.50 -11.62
N HIS A 307 18.01 -0.16 -10.46
CA HIS A 307 19.17 -0.75 -9.82
C HIS A 307 19.70 -2.00 -10.55
N LEU A 308 18.84 -2.83 -11.15
CA LEU A 308 19.28 -3.90 -12.06
C LEU A 308 20.08 -3.34 -13.24
N LYS A 309 19.62 -2.26 -13.84
CA LYS A 309 20.37 -1.57 -14.91
C LYS A 309 21.70 -1.03 -14.42
N GLN A 310 21.76 -0.46 -13.22
CA GLN A 310 23.01 0.01 -12.60
C GLN A 310 24.02 -1.12 -12.35
N LEU A 311 23.54 -2.31 -11.96
CA LEU A 311 24.39 -3.50 -11.84
C LEU A 311 24.79 -4.08 -13.21
N GLY A 312 24.25 -3.58 -14.31
CA GLY A 312 24.47 -4.09 -15.66
C GLY A 312 23.80 -5.44 -15.93
N ILE A 313 22.76 -5.77 -15.17
CA ILE A 313 21.96 -6.99 -15.33
C ILE A 313 20.83 -6.71 -16.32
N SER A 314 20.80 -7.46 -17.43
CA SER A 314 19.79 -7.32 -18.49
C SER A 314 18.79 -8.48 -18.53
N GLU A 315 19.10 -9.59 -17.88
CA GLU A 315 18.19 -10.73 -17.80
C GLU A 315 17.07 -10.49 -16.77
N ASN A 316 15.92 -11.12 -17.01
CA ASN A 316 14.81 -11.10 -16.05
C ASN A 316 15.05 -12.14 -14.95
N LEU A 317 15.25 -11.68 -13.72
CA LEU A 317 15.50 -12.53 -12.55
C LEU A 317 14.24 -12.79 -11.70
N PHE A 318 13.10 -12.24 -12.06
CA PHE A 318 11.92 -12.27 -11.20
C PHE A 318 11.41 -13.67 -10.89
N GLU A 319 11.46 -14.60 -11.84
CA GLU A 319 11.04 -15.97 -11.61
C GLU A 319 11.92 -16.67 -10.58
N THR A 320 13.25 -16.59 -10.73
CA THR A 320 14.22 -17.17 -9.78
C THR A 320 14.09 -16.53 -8.40
N MET A 321 13.98 -15.21 -8.34
CA MET A 321 13.83 -14.48 -7.07
C MET A 321 12.50 -14.83 -6.38
N LEU A 322 11.41 -14.98 -7.15
CA LEU A 322 10.11 -15.39 -6.61
C LEU A 322 10.15 -16.80 -6.04
N GLN A 323 10.80 -17.73 -6.73
CA GLN A 323 10.95 -19.11 -6.25
C GLN A 323 11.73 -19.16 -4.93
N ASN A 324 12.81 -18.40 -4.80
CA ASN A 324 13.56 -18.31 -3.53
C ASN A 324 12.68 -17.76 -2.40
N LEU A 325 11.88 -16.72 -2.68
CA LEU A 325 10.95 -16.15 -1.72
C LEU A 325 9.85 -17.14 -1.30
N GLN A 326 9.29 -17.88 -2.26
CA GLN A 326 8.29 -18.91 -2.00
C GLN A 326 8.85 -20.07 -1.15
N ASN A 327 10.12 -20.43 -1.35
CA ASN A 327 10.78 -21.45 -0.54
C ASN A 327 10.92 -21.01 0.93
N ASN A 328 11.16 -19.73 1.20
CA ASN A 328 11.38 -19.21 2.56
C ASN A 328 10.07 -18.84 3.29
N PHE A 329 9.04 -18.46 2.56
CA PHE A 329 7.82 -17.87 3.15
C PHE A 329 6.52 -18.57 2.73
N GLY A 330 6.51 -19.36 1.65
CA GLY A 330 5.30 -19.90 1.06
C GLY A 330 4.57 -20.94 1.89
N ASP A 331 5.21 -21.54 2.88
CA ASP A 331 4.57 -22.46 3.83
C ASP A 331 3.70 -21.72 4.87
N PHE A 332 3.99 -20.46 5.13
CA PHE A 332 3.27 -19.63 6.10
C PHE A 332 2.36 -18.59 5.41
N TYR A 333 2.81 -17.99 4.29
CA TYR A 333 2.10 -16.99 3.51
C TYR A 333 1.65 -17.57 2.17
N LEU A 334 0.55 -18.31 2.17
CA LEU A 334 0.07 -19.04 0.98
C LEU A 334 -0.29 -18.11 -0.20
N GLU A 335 -0.63 -16.87 0.07
CA GLU A 335 -0.98 -15.88 -0.95
C GLU A 335 0.15 -15.59 -1.94
N ILE A 336 1.43 -15.74 -1.56
CA ILE A 336 2.56 -15.55 -2.48
C ILE A 336 2.79 -16.73 -3.43
N MET A 337 2.06 -17.83 -3.28
CA MET A 337 2.22 -19.04 -4.11
C MET A 337 1.57 -18.92 -5.50
N ASN A 338 0.82 -17.85 -5.78
CA ASN A 338 0.26 -17.61 -7.11
C ASN A 338 1.31 -17.01 -8.07
N THR A 339 2.26 -17.87 -8.47
CA THR A 339 3.44 -17.49 -9.27
C THR A 339 3.08 -16.75 -10.54
N GLN A 340 2.14 -17.28 -11.34
CA GLN A 340 1.78 -16.71 -12.63
C GLN A 340 1.21 -15.30 -12.47
N TYR A 341 0.27 -15.11 -11.57
CA TYR A 341 -0.35 -13.80 -11.31
C TYR A 341 0.69 -12.74 -10.91
N ILE A 342 1.62 -13.12 -10.01
CA ILE A 342 2.65 -12.19 -9.53
C ILE A 342 3.60 -11.81 -10.67
N LEU A 343 4.09 -12.79 -11.44
CA LEU A 343 5.01 -12.55 -12.55
C LEU A 343 4.37 -11.74 -13.67
N ASP A 344 3.09 -11.97 -13.99
CA ASP A 344 2.38 -11.21 -15.02
C ASP A 344 2.33 -9.72 -14.69
N ILE A 345 2.04 -9.37 -13.42
CA ILE A 345 1.99 -7.97 -12.99
C ILE A 345 3.39 -7.33 -13.01
N LEU A 346 4.41 -8.03 -12.47
CA LEU A 346 5.79 -7.56 -12.49
C LEU A 346 6.29 -7.34 -13.93
N ASN A 347 6.07 -8.30 -14.81
CA ASN A 347 6.50 -8.23 -16.21
C ASN A 347 5.77 -7.13 -16.99
N LYS A 348 4.47 -6.96 -16.76
CA LYS A 348 3.67 -5.90 -17.40
C LYS A 348 4.18 -4.50 -17.03
N GLU A 349 4.47 -4.23 -15.75
CA GLU A 349 5.02 -2.95 -15.32
C GLU A 349 6.46 -2.76 -15.82
N THR A 350 7.26 -3.85 -15.86
CA THR A 350 8.63 -3.85 -16.42
C THR A 350 8.63 -3.43 -17.89
N GLN A 351 7.77 -4.03 -18.70
CA GLN A 351 7.66 -3.70 -20.12
C GLN A 351 7.30 -2.22 -20.32
N LYS A 352 6.31 -1.72 -19.56
CA LYS A 352 5.90 -0.32 -19.59
C LYS A 352 7.04 0.63 -19.22
N PHE A 353 7.76 0.33 -18.15
CA PHE A 353 8.82 1.22 -17.65
C PHE A 353 10.07 1.19 -18.53
N ASN A 354 10.46 0.03 -19.06
CA ASN A 354 11.64 -0.07 -19.93
C ASN A 354 11.52 0.80 -21.18
N LEU A 355 10.30 1.00 -21.71
CA LEU A 355 10.07 1.90 -22.85
C LEU A 355 10.38 3.38 -22.52
N THR A 356 10.20 3.78 -21.28
CA THR A 356 10.35 5.17 -20.84
C THR A 356 11.65 5.42 -20.07
N LEU A 357 12.21 4.40 -19.40
CA LEU A 357 13.41 4.50 -18.57
C LEU A 357 14.62 5.05 -19.34
N GLU A 358 14.88 4.54 -20.54
CA GLU A 358 16.02 4.99 -21.34
C GLU A 358 15.88 6.44 -21.79
N ASN A 359 14.67 6.84 -22.16
CA ASN A 359 14.41 8.22 -22.56
C ASN A 359 14.50 9.18 -21.37
N GLY A 360 13.97 8.78 -20.19
CA GLY A 360 14.09 9.57 -18.98
C GLY A 360 15.54 9.75 -18.51
N ILE A 361 16.37 8.70 -18.58
CA ILE A 361 17.80 8.80 -18.26
C ILE A 361 18.54 9.69 -19.28
N LYS A 362 18.22 9.59 -20.58
CA LYS A 362 18.82 10.46 -21.61
C LYS A 362 18.49 11.93 -21.34
N GLU A 363 17.23 12.22 -21.03
CA GLU A 363 16.78 13.59 -20.73
C GLU A 363 17.48 14.15 -19.49
N LEU A 364 17.55 13.36 -18.40
CA LEU A 364 18.30 13.74 -17.20
C LEU A 364 19.78 14.02 -17.50
N ASN A 365 20.42 13.20 -18.34
CA ASN A 365 21.82 13.45 -18.72
C ASN A 365 21.96 14.76 -19.49
N LEU A 366 21.06 15.10 -20.43
CA LEU A 366 21.07 16.37 -21.13
C LEU A 366 20.93 17.58 -20.17
N ILE A 367 20.15 17.41 -19.10
CA ILE A 367 20.00 18.43 -18.06
C ILE A 367 21.29 18.56 -17.25
N PHE A 368 21.90 17.46 -16.83
CA PHE A 368 23.17 17.47 -16.07
C PHE A 368 24.35 18.04 -16.91
N ASP A 369 24.37 17.78 -18.21
CA ASP A 369 25.42 18.30 -19.13
C ASP A 369 25.42 19.84 -19.22
N GLN A 370 24.34 20.50 -18.75
CA GLN A 370 24.28 21.96 -18.64
C GLN A 370 24.99 22.50 -17.39
N ASN A 371 25.70 21.66 -16.63
CA ASN A 371 26.42 22.01 -15.40
C ASN A 371 25.57 22.76 -14.36
N ILE A 372 24.32 22.42 -14.25
CA ILE A 372 23.40 22.96 -13.25
C ILE A 372 23.75 22.46 -11.85
N LYS A 373 23.41 23.23 -10.83
CA LYS A 373 23.54 22.84 -9.42
C LYS A 373 22.22 22.37 -8.82
N ILE A 374 21.12 22.75 -9.43
CA ILE A 374 19.78 22.40 -9.00
C ILE A 374 18.88 22.11 -10.21
N ILE A 375 18.08 21.06 -10.14
CA ILE A 375 16.98 20.81 -11.04
C ILE A 375 15.75 21.50 -10.45
N ASP A 376 15.17 22.46 -11.18
CA ASP A 376 13.92 23.10 -10.74
C ASP A 376 12.75 22.12 -10.76
N GLY A 377 11.72 22.44 -9.95
CA GLY A 377 10.59 21.55 -9.76
C GLY A 377 9.76 21.32 -11.01
N LYS A 378 9.70 22.28 -11.94
CA LYS A 378 8.97 22.13 -13.22
C LYS A 378 9.68 21.14 -14.13
N THR A 379 10.99 21.23 -14.21
CA THR A 379 11.83 20.28 -14.97
C THR A 379 11.72 18.87 -14.38
N ALA A 380 11.77 18.74 -13.05
CA ALA A 380 11.58 17.46 -12.38
C ALA A 380 10.15 16.90 -12.62
N PHE A 381 9.13 17.76 -12.60
CA PHE A 381 7.76 17.37 -12.88
C PHE A 381 7.56 16.97 -14.35
N TYR A 382 8.16 17.66 -15.30
CA TYR A 382 8.16 17.27 -16.71
C TYR A 382 8.73 15.86 -16.93
N ILE A 383 9.83 15.53 -16.27
CA ILE A 383 10.44 14.18 -16.36
C ILE A 383 9.51 13.13 -15.71
N TYR A 384 8.90 13.47 -14.57
CA TYR A 384 7.93 12.61 -13.90
C TYR A 384 6.70 12.34 -14.78
N GLU A 385 6.10 13.39 -15.34
CA GLU A 385 4.85 13.30 -16.11
C GLU A 385 5.08 12.61 -17.47
N THR A 386 6.13 13.01 -18.19
CA THR A 386 6.38 12.57 -19.56
C THR A 386 6.96 11.15 -19.63
N PHE A 387 7.91 10.85 -18.76
CA PHE A 387 8.62 9.56 -18.77
C PHE A 387 8.19 8.63 -17.63
N GLY A 388 7.28 9.07 -16.78
CA GLY A 388 6.89 8.29 -15.60
C GLY A 388 8.07 8.00 -14.66
N PHE A 389 9.07 8.87 -14.61
CA PHE A 389 10.27 8.71 -13.81
C PHE A 389 9.98 9.24 -12.40
N PRO A 390 9.92 8.40 -11.37
CA PRO A 390 9.61 8.85 -10.02
C PRO A 390 10.55 9.94 -9.53
N ILE A 391 10.05 10.91 -8.75
CA ILE A 391 10.85 12.01 -8.22
C ILE A 391 12.04 11.50 -7.40
N GLU A 392 11.87 10.40 -6.70
CA GLU A 392 12.91 9.79 -5.88
C GLU A 392 14.06 9.26 -6.74
N LEU A 393 13.77 8.72 -7.92
CA LEU A 393 14.82 8.34 -8.88
C LEU A 393 15.53 9.54 -9.49
N ILE A 394 14.80 10.65 -9.73
CA ILE A 394 15.42 11.91 -10.17
C ILE A 394 16.38 12.41 -9.10
N LYS A 395 15.98 12.35 -7.83
CA LYS A 395 16.81 12.72 -6.67
C LYS A 395 18.07 11.86 -6.57
N GLU A 396 17.92 10.53 -6.67
CA GLU A 396 19.06 9.61 -6.65
C GLU A 396 20.07 9.91 -7.77
N GLU A 397 19.59 10.16 -9.00
CA GLU A 397 20.45 10.52 -10.13
C GLU A 397 21.14 11.88 -9.93
N ALA A 398 20.43 12.84 -9.35
CA ALA A 398 20.96 14.16 -9.04
C ALA A 398 22.02 14.09 -7.92
N GLN A 399 21.75 13.36 -6.84
CA GLN A 399 22.69 13.16 -5.73
C GLN A 399 24.00 12.50 -6.18
N ASN A 400 23.93 11.50 -7.07
CA ASN A 400 25.12 10.86 -7.64
C ASN A 400 26.03 11.83 -8.42
N ARG A 401 25.51 13.02 -8.76
CA ARG A 401 26.22 14.07 -9.50
C ARG A 401 26.42 15.37 -8.70
N ASN A 402 26.09 15.34 -7.39
CA ASN A 402 26.11 16.50 -6.51
C ASN A 402 25.21 17.65 -7.02
N VAL A 403 24.04 17.30 -7.55
CA VAL A 403 22.99 18.23 -7.99
C VAL A 403 21.81 18.13 -7.01
N GLU A 404 21.20 19.24 -6.65
CA GLU A 404 20.01 19.30 -5.82
C GLU A 404 18.74 19.25 -6.70
N VAL A 405 17.60 18.93 -6.10
CA VAL A 405 16.28 18.98 -6.75
C VAL A 405 15.35 19.84 -5.91
N ASP A 406 14.64 20.79 -6.52
CA ASP A 406 13.63 21.60 -5.84
C ASP A 406 12.35 20.77 -5.65
N GLU A 407 12.32 20.00 -4.56
CA GLU A 407 11.18 19.17 -4.19
C GLU A 407 9.93 19.98 -3.87
N LYS A 408 10.11 21.18 -3.32
CA LYS A 408 8.98 22.04 -2.93
C LYS A 408 8.26 22.57 -4.17
N GLU A 409 9.00 22.99 -5.17
CA GLU A 409 8.43 23.41 -6.44
C GLU A 409 7.83 22.23 -7.19
N PHE A 410 8.50 21.07 -7.19
CA PHE A 410 7.95 19.84 -7.76
C PHE A 410 6.60 19.48 -7.12
N GLN A 411 6.51 19.52 -5.79
CA GLN A 411 5.27 19.21 -5.09
C GLN A 411 4.14 20.19 -5.44
N ASN A 412 4.47 21.46 -5.62
CA ASN A 412 3.50 22.45 -6.07
C ASN A 412 2.97 22.16 -7.49
N GLU A 413 3.85 21.78 -8.44
CA GLU A 413 3.45 21.41 -9.80
C GLU A 413 2.63 20.10 -9.78
N PHE A 414 3.02 19.12 -8.98
CA PHE A 414 2.29 17.88 -8.78
C PHE A 414 0.88 18.12 -8.22
N GLU A 415 0.74 18.97 -7.20
CA GLU A 415 -0.58 19.33 -6.62
C GLU A 415 -1.44 20.08 -7.64
N LYS A 416 -0.89 21.05 -8.37
CA LYS A 416 -1.62 21.74 -9.46
C LYS A 416 -2.14 20.75 -10.49
N HIS A 417 -1.29 19.82 -10.95
CA HIS A 417 -1.71 18.79 -11.89
C HIS A 417 -2.77 17.87 -11.29
N ARG A 418 -2.64 17.53 -9.99
CA ARG A 418 -3.63 16.74 -9.26
C ARG A 418 -4.96 17.47 -9.12
N GLU A 419 -4.93 18.78 -8.83
CA GLU A 419 -6.12 19.62 -8.77
C GLU A 419 -6.80 19.74 -10.14
N VAL A 420 -6.05 19.98 -11.21
CA VAL A 420 -6.54 19.97 -12.58
C VAL A 420 -7.13 18.60 -12.94
N SER A 421 -6.46 17.51 -12.56
CA SER A 421 -6.97 16.15 -12.74
C SER A 421 -8.20 15.87 -11.86
N ARG A 422 -8.24 16.39 -10.62
CA ARG A 422 -9.42 16.29 -9.72
C ARG A 422 -10.56 17.15 -10.20
N ALA A 423 -10.33 18.40 -10.56
CA ALA A 423 -11.34 19.27 -11.17
C ALA A 423 -11.85 18.66 -12.48
N GLY A 424 -10.94 18.04 -13.26
CA GLY A 424 -11.30 17.21 -14.39
C GLY A 424 -12.08 15.94 -13.98
N LEU A 425 -11.85 15.38 -12.79
CA LEU A 425 -12.57 14.22 -12.23
C LEU A 425 -13.86 14.61 -11.54
N GLU A 426 -13.92 15.69 -10.77
CA GLU A 426 -15.15 16.21 -10.16
C GLU A 426 -16.13 16.65 -11.22
N ASN A 427 -15.64 17.25 -12.30
CA ASN A 427 -16.42 17.44 -13.52
C ASN A 427 -16.74 16.13 -14.29
N LYS A 428 -16.06 15.02 -13.98
CA LYS A 428 -16.28 13.70 -14.59
C LYS A 428 -17.23 12.80 -13.80
N PHE A 429 -17.43 13.03 -12.50
CA PHE A 429 -18.18 12.12 -11.62
C PHE A 429 -19.56 12.62 -11.17
N GLY A 430 -19.86 13.89 -11.33
CA GLY A 430 -21.22 14.39 -11.19
C GLY A 430 -21.73 14.70 -12.58
N GLY A 431 -22.55 13.84 -13.16
CA GLY A 431 -23.01 13.95 -14.54
C GLY A 431 -22.82 15.35 -15.13
N HIS A 432 -21.92 15.44 -16.08
CA HIS A 432 -21.34 16.67 -16.69
C HIS A 432 -22.09 17.91 -16.24
N ASP A 433 -21.44 18.78 -15.43
CA ASP A 433 -22.13 19.89 -14.75
C ASP A 433 -22.87 20.78 -15.76
N LEU A 434 -24.05 20.31 -16.14
CA LEU A 434 -25.01 21.04 -16.97
C LEU A 434 -25.84 22.00 -16.11
N SER A 435 -25.65 21.99 -14.79
CA SER A 435 -26.39 22.83 -13.84
C SER A 435 -26.12 24.32 -14.04
N ASN A 436 -24.98 24.68 -14.62
CA ASN A 436 -24.59 26.05 -14.93
C ASN A 436 -24.84 26.45 -16.40
N ILE A 437 -25.45 25.58 -17.21
CA ILE A 437 -25.75 25.86 -18.62
C ILE A 437 -27.27 26.06 -18.77
N ASP A 438 -27.67 27.10 -19.48
CA ASP A 438 -29.09 27.34 -19.79
C ASP A 438 -29.68 26.13 -20.54
N GLU A 439 -30.69 25.50 -19.96
CA GLU A 439 -31.37 24.30 -20.50
C GLU A 439 -31.94 24.52 -21.92
N ASN A 440 -32.21 25.76 -22.33
CA ASN A 440 -32.67 26.11 -23.66
C ASN A 440 -31.53 26.32 -24.67
N SER A 441 -30.28 26.37 -24.22
CA SER A 441 -29.12 26.61 -25.10
C SER A 441 -28.83 25.42 -26.02
N ASP A 442 -28.23 25.70 -27.16
CA ASP A 442 -27.78 24.65 -28.09
C ASP A 442 -26.66 23.82 -27.47
N SER A 443 -25.80 24.42 -26.65
CA SER A 443 -24.76 23.73 -25.90
C SER A 443 -25.37 22.67 -24.97
N PHE A 444 -26.42 23.00 -24.21
CA PHE A 444 -27.10 22.03 -23.35
C PHE A 444 -27.67 20.86 -24.14
N LYS A 445 -28.33 21.13 -25.27
CA LYS A 445 -28.90 20.09 -26.14
C LYS A 445 -27.83 19.18 -26.73
N ILE A 446 -26.72 19.75 -27.17
CA ILE A 446 -25.58 18.97 -27.72
C ILE A 446 -24.98 18.06 -26.64
N ARG A 447 -24.67 18.62 -25.48
CA ARG A 447 -24.07 17.85 -24.38
C ARG A 447 -25.00 16.77 -23.82
N THR A 448 -26.30 17.03 -23.74
CA THR A 448 -27.31 16.03 -23.34
C THR A 448 -27.36 14.86 -24.33
N ARG A 449 -27.29 15.12 -25.65
CA ARG A 449 -27.14 14.07 -26.67
C ARG A 449 -25.86 13.27 -26.50
N LEU A 450 -24.73 13.94 -26.36
CA LEU A 450 -23.44 13.29 -26.17
C LEU A 450 -23.37 12.51 -24.87
N HIS A 451 -24.02 12.98 -23.80
CA HIS A 451 -24.12 12.24 -22.55
C HIS A 451 -24.98 10.96 -22.73
N THR A 452 -26.04 11.00 -23.47
CA THR A 452 -26.80 9.79 -23.81
C THR A 452 -25.95 8.81 -24.65
N ALA A 453 -25.11 9.33 -25.53
CA ALA A 453 -24.20 8.54 -26.34
C ALA A 453 -23.18 7.74 -25.50
N THR A 454 -22.78 8.22 -24.31
CA THR A 454 -21.87 7.45 -23.43
C THR A 454 -22.48 6.11 -23.00
N HIS A 455 -23.76 6.09 -22.69
CA HIS A 455 -24.49 4.87 -22.32
C HIS A 455 -24.62 3.89 -23.48
N LEU A 456 -24.91 4.40 -24.69
CA LEU A 456 -24.93 3.55 -25.88
C LEU A 456 -23.53 2.95 -26.18
N LEU A 457 -22.48 3.78 -26.06
CA LEU A 457 -21.09 3.33 -26.25
C LEU A 457 -20.69 2.28 -25.23
N LEU A 458 -20.95 2.50 -23.92
CA LEU A 458 -20.61 1.52 -22.89
C LEU A 458 -21.26 0.16 -23.18
N LYS A 459 -22.55 0.16 -23.47
CA LYS A 459 -23.26 -1.10 -23.76
C LYS A 459 -22.76 -1.76 -25.04
N ALA A 460 -22.48 -1.00 -26.10
CA ALA A 460 -21.92 -1.54 -27.34
C ALA A 460 -20.52 -2.11 -27.13
N LEU A 461 -19.65 -1.40 -26.42
CA LEU A 461 -18.30 -1.90 -26.05
C LEU A 461 -18.40 -3.20 -25.27
N ARG A 462 -19.26 -3.29 -24.27
CA ARG A 462 -19.49 -4.53 -23.49
C ARG A 462 -20.02 -5.67 -24.37
N THR A 463 -20.86 -5.35 -25.33
CA THR A 463 -21.42 -6.35 -26.26
C THR A 463 -20.36 -6.91 -27.22
N VAL A 464 -19.42 -6.08 -27.68
CA VAL A 464 -18.39 -6.46 -28.65
C VAL A 464 -17.13 -7.04 -27.99
N LEU A 465 -16.72 -6.43 -26.85
CA LEU A 465 -15.44 -6.74 -26.19
C LEU A 465 -15.57 -7.61 -24.93
N GLY A 466 -16.79 -7.75 -24.39
CA GLY A 466 -17.09 -8.56 -23.21
C GLY A 466 -17.47 -7.73 -21.97
N ASP A 467 -18.06 -8.42 -20.99
CA ASP A 467 -18.62 -7.82 -19.78
C ASP A 467 -17.59 -7.22 -18.80
N ASN A 468 -16.30 -7.46 -19.03
CA ASN A 468 -15.20 -6.86 -18.23
C ASN A 468 -14.86 -5.42 -18.64
N VAL A 469 -15.58 -4.85 -19.59
CA VAL A 469 -15.44 -3.45 -19.99
C VAL A 469 -16.26 -2.55 -19.05
N TYR A 470 -15.57 -1.58 -18.43
CA TYR A 470 -16.18 -0.58 -17.53
C TYR A 470 -15.75 0.82 -17.93
N GLN A 471 -16.65 1.78 -17.77
CA GLN A 471 -16.32 3.19 -17.96
C GLN A 471 -15.31 3.64 -16.89
N LYS A 472 -14.23 4.29 -17.31
CA LYS A 472 -13.24 4.96 -16.45
C LYS A 472 -13.42 6.47 -16.38
N GLY A 473 -14.01 7.06 -17.42
CA GLY A 473 -14.28 8.48 -17.48
C GLY A 473 -14.91 8.87 -18.80
N SER A 474 -15.38 10.11 -18.89
CA SER A 474 -15.83 10.73 -20.14
C SER A 474 -15.60 12.23 -20.06
N ASP A 475 -15.38 12.85 -21.21
CA ASP A 475 -15.24 14.30 -21.38
C ASP A 475 -16.12 14.74 -22.54
N ILE A 476 -17.08 15.64 -22.26
CA ILE A 476 -18.08 16.09 -23.22
C ILE A 476 -18.00 17.62 -23.36
N ASN A 477 -17.84 18.08 -24.56
CA ASN A 477 -17.99 19.49 -24.93
C ASN A 477 -18.92 19.63 -26.12
N ASP A 478 -19.02 20.82 -26.68
CA ASP A 478 -19.94 21.09 -27.77
C ASP A 478 -19.50 20.50 -29.13
N GLU A 479 -18.27 20.00 -29.21
CA GLU A 479 -17.67 19.48 -30.46
C GLU A 479 -17.55 17.96 -30.46
N ARG A 480 -17.27 17.34 -29.29
CA ARG A 480 -16.94 15.92 -29.18
C ARG A 480 -17.27 15.30 -27.83
N LEU A 481 -17.33 13.98 -27.85
CA LEU A 481 -17.29 13.09 -26.68
C LEU A 481 -15.96 12.34 -26.66
N ARG A 482 -15.23 12.35 -25.53
CA ARG A 482 -14.20 11.36 -25.21
C ARG A 482 -14.80 10.37 -24.22
N PHE A 483 -14.56 9.07 -24.43
CA PHE A 483 -15.02 8.00 -23.57
C PHE A 483 -13.87 7.10 -23.19
N ASP A 484 -13.51 7.07 -21.92
CA ASP A 484 -12.42 6.28 -21.38
C ASP A 484 -12.99 4.98 -20.76
N PHE A 485 -12.45 3.83 -21.14
CA PHE A 485 -12.94 2.51 -20.70
C PHE A 485 -11.81 1.53 -20.40
N THR A 486 -12.11 0.47 -19.64
CA THR A 486 -11.16 -0.61 -19.35
C THR A 486 -11.09 -1.58 -20.51
N PHE A 487 -9.90 -1.76 -21.09
CA PHE A 487 -9.62 -2.82 -22.04
C PHE A 487 -8.11 -3.10 -22.04
N GLU A 488 -7.71 -4.35 -22.22
CA GLU A 488 -6.30 -4.76 -22.02
C GLU A 488 -5.38 -4.42 -23.20
N ARG A 489 -5.94 -4.16 -24.36
CA ARG A 489 -5.23 -3.87 -25.60
C ARG A 489 -5.93 -2.80 -26.42
N LYS A 490 -5.27 -2.33 -27.46
CA LYS A 490 -5.93 -1.52 -28.49
C LYS A 490 -7.01 -2.30 -29.21
N MET A 491 -8.13 -1.66 -29.53
CA MET A 491 -9.18 -2.27 -30.35
C MET A 491 -8.72 -2.49 -31.79
N THR A 492 -9.21 -3.54 -32.43
CA THR A 492 -9.02 -3.73 -33.87
C THR A 492 -9.96 -2.80 -34.66
N ILE A 493 -9.65 -2.60 -35.94
CA ILE A 493 -10.50 -1.80 -36.84
C ILE A 493 -11.90 -2.39 -36.96
N GLU A 494 -12.01 -3.73 -36.98
CA GLU A 494 -13.27 -4.47 -37.06
C GLU A 494 -14.09 -4.30 -35.78
N GLU A 495 -13.43 -4.30 -34.61
CA GLU A 495 -14.10 -4.08 -33.32
C GLU A 495 -14.64 -2.64 -33.21
N ILE A 496 -13.83 -1.64 -33.61
CA ILE A 496 -14.24 -0.24 -33.64
C ILE A 496 -15.47 -0.07 -34.53
N LYS A 497 -15.43 -0.65 -35.73
CA LYS A 497 -16.53 -0.61 -36.66
C LYS A 497 -17.79 -1.30 -36.12
N SER A 498 -17.61 -2.46 -35.49
CA SER A 498 -18.74 -3.21 -34.89
C SER A 498 -19.41 -2.41 -33.77
N VAL A 499 -18.64 -1.70 -32.94
CA VAL A 499 -19.16 -0.81 -31.89
C VAL A 499 -19.91 0.36 -32.52
N GLU A 500 -19.34 1.04 -33.50
CA GLU A 500 -19.96 2.15 -34.21
C GLU A 500 -21.28 1.75 -34.88
N ASP A 501 -21.25 0.63 -35.62
CA ASP A 501 -22.43 0.12 -36.32
C ASP A 501 -23.56 -0.25 -35.33
N LEU A 502 -23.21 -0.88 -34.20
CA LEU A 502 -24.15 -1.27 -33.16
C LEU A 502 -24.80 -0.04 -32.49
N VAL A 503 -24.00 0.97 -32.15
CA VAL A 503 -24.52 2.24 -31.59
C VAL A 503 -25.48 2.92 -32.58
N ASN A 504 -25.06 3.03 -33.84
CA ASN A 504 -25.91 3.65 -34.88
C ASN A 504 -27.16 2.84 -35.19
N GLN A 505 -27.12 1.51 -35.07
CA GLN A 505 -28.31 0.67 -35.15
C GLN A 505 -29.31 1.02 -34.04
N LYS A 506 -28.85 1.12 -32.77
CA LYS A 506 -29.69 1.45 -31.61
C LYS A 506 -30.26 2.86 -31.68
N ILE A 507 -29.56 3.79 -32.30
CA ILE A 507 -30.07 5.12 -32.62
C ILE A 507 -31.23 5.03 -33.63
N LYS A 508 -31.06 4.25 -34.70
CA LYS A 508 -32.09 4.06 -35.72
C LYS A 508 -33.35 3.36 -35.20
N GLU A 509 -33.18 2.40 -34.27
CA GLU A 509 -34.29 1.70 -33.62
C GLU A 509 -35.20 2.66 -32.84
N GLY A 510 -34.69 3.79 -32.34
CA GLY A 510 -35.50 4.80 -31.66
C GLY A 510 -35.97 4.34 -30.30
N LEU A 511 -35.08 3.89 -29.47
CA LEU A 511 -35.36 3.39 -28.12
C LEU A 511 -35.75 4.56 -27.20
N ASN A 512 -36.81 4.39 -26.41
CA ASN A 512 -37.22 5.37 -25.40
C ASN A 512 -36.29 5.29 -24.18
N ILE A 513 -35.99 6.42 -23.60
CA ILE A 513 -35.19 6.56 -22.39
C ILE A 513 -36.11 6.88 -21.22
N THR A 514 -36.06 6.05 -20.20
CA THR A 514 -36.90 6.21 -19.00
C THR A 514 -36.02 6.49 -17.79
N LYS A 515 -36.47 7.42 -16.96
CA LYS A 515 -35.84 7.82 -15.70
C LYS A 515 -36.67 7.28 -14.53
N GLN A 516 -35.98 6.69 -13.52
CA GLN A 516 -36.61 6.20 -12.30
C GLN A 516 -35.73 6.59 -11.11
N GLU A 517 -36.34 6.86 -9.96
CA GLU A 517 -35.63 7.00 -8.68
C GLU A 517 -35.91 5.79 -7.82
N MET A 518 -34.89 5.18 -7.28
CA MET A 518 -35.00 3.97 -6.46
C MET A 518 -33.83 3.85 -5.47
N LYS A 519 -33.92 2.93 -4.51
CA LYS A 519 -32.81 2.65 -3.61
C LYS A 519 -31.64 2.04 -4.39
N THR A 520 -30.43 2.38 -3.98
CA THR A 520 -29.20 1.90 -4.64
C THR A 520 -29.15 0.37 -4.72
N GLU A 521 -29.51 -0.30 -3.63
CA GLU A 521 -29.56 -1.77 -3.57
C GLU A 521 -30.58 -2.35 -4.56
N GLU A 522 -31.74 -1.73 -4.68
CA GLU A 522 -32.78 -2.12 -5.63
C GLU A 522 -32.33 -1.92 -7.09
N ALA A 523 -31.65 -0.80 -7.37
CA ALA A 523 -31.10 -0.54 -8.70
C ALA A 523 -30.10 -1.62 -9.12
N LEU A 524 -29.17 -1.96 -8.23
CA LEU A 524 -28.17 -2.99 -8.50
C LEU A 524 -28.79 -4.38 -8.70
N ASN A 525 -29.77 -4.74 -7.86
CA ASN A 525 -30.49 -6.02 -7.97
C ASN A 525 -31.35 -6.11 -9.26
N ASN A 526 -31.82 -4.98 -9.78
CA ASN A 526 -32.54 -4.89 -11.04
C ASN A 526 -31.61 -4.82 -12.29
N GLY A 527 -30.29 -5.00 -12.07
CA GLY A 527 -29.30 -5.08 -13.13
C GLY A 527 -28.87 -3.73 -13.72
N PHE A 528 -29.09 -2.62 -13.00
CA PHE A 528 -28.53 -1.33 -13.39
C PHE A 528 -27.02 -1.31 -13.12
N LEU A 529 -26.25 -0.95 -14.14
CA LEU A 529 -24.80 -0.79 -14.02
C LEU A 529 -24.48 0.50 -13.28
N GLY A 530 -23.69 0.36 -12.22
CA GLY A 530 -23.08 1.50 -11.53
C GLY A 530 -21.62 1.65 -11.95
N SER A 531 -21.23 2.84 -12.38
CA SER A 531 -19.83 3.11 -12.75
C SER A 531 -18.89 3.18 -11.53
N PHE A 532 -19.42 3.42 -10.30
CA PHE A 532 -18.63 3.63 -9.07
C PHE A 532 -19.34 3.08 -7.85
N MET A 533 -19.25 1.79 -7.63
CA MET A 533 -19.93 1.08 -6.53
C MET A 533 -19.66 1.59 -5.10
N ALA A 534 -18.61 2.37 -4.87
CA ALA A 534 -18.23 2.80 -3.52
C ALA A 534 -18.82 4.14 -3.05
N LYS A 535 -19.60 4.89 -3.87
CA LYS A 535 -20.00 6.27 -3.57
C LYS A 535 -21.46 6.64 -3.89
N TYR A 536 -22.35 5.67 -4.08
CA TYR A 536 -23.74 6.01 -4.33
C TYR A 536 -24.49 6.38 -3.04
N PRO A 537 -25.35 7.44 -3.05
CA PRO A 537 -26.26 7.73 -1.95
C PRO A 537 -27.29 6.62 -1.78
N GLU A 538 -28.05 6.63 -0.70
CA GLU A 538 -29.08 5.61 -0.43
C GLU A 538 -30.13 5.51 -1.55
N THR A 539 -30.45 6.66 -2.18
CA THR A 539 -31.36 6.75 -3.33
C THR A 539 -30.61 7.28 -4.54
N VAL A 540 -30.80 6.64 -5.69
CA VAL A 540 -30.15 6.96 -6.95
C VAL A 540 -31.16 7.15 -8.06
N THR A 541 -30.75 7.93 -9.07
CA THR A 541 -31.45 8.00 -10.35
C THR A 541 -30.91 6.91 -11.27
N ALA A 542 -31.79 6.13 -11.87
CA ALA A 542 -31.50 5.05 -12.79
C ALA A 542 -32.16 5.33 -14.15
N TYR A 543 -31.41 5.13 -15.22
CA TYR A 543 -31.89 5.33 -16.60
C TYR A 543 -31.88 4.00 -17.35
N SER A 544 -32.98 3.74 -18.08
CA SER A 544 -33.08 2.61 -19.03
C SER A 544 -33.23 3.14 -20.45
N ILE A 545 -32.46 2.55 -21.38
CA ILE A 545 -32.59 2.78 -22.82
C ILE A 545 -33.28 1.56 -23.44
N GLY A 546 -34.61 1.61 -23.53
CA GLY A 546 -35.41 0.42 -23.81
C GLY A 546 -35.07 -0.73 -22.87
N GLU A 547 -35.00 -1.95 -23.39
CA GLU A 547 -34.49 -3.14 -22.68
C GLU A 547 -32.98 -3.37 -22.90
N TRP A 548 -32.29 -2.45 -23.60
CA TRP A 548 -30.92 -2.67 -24.06
C TRP A 548 -29.85 -2.22 -23.09
N SER A 549 -30.00 -1.05 -22.44
CA SER A 549 -29.06 -0.57 -21.42
C SER A 549 -29.77 -0.11 -20.16
N LYS A 550 -29.17 -0.39 -18.99
CA LYS A 550 -29.65 0.04 -17.67
C LYS A 550 -28.46 0.55 -16.87
N GLU A 551 -28.48 1.84 -16.49
CA GLU A 551 -27.36 2.47 -15.81
C GLU A 551 -27.79 3.45 -14.71
N ILE A 552 -27.02 3.52 -13.62
CA ILE A 552 -27.18 4.53 -12.57
C ILE A 552 -26.46 5.79 -13.05
N CYS A 553 -27.20 6.89 -13.22
CA CYS A 553 -26.66 8.14 -13.72
C CYS A 553 -27.45 9.34 -13.17
N ALA A 554 -26.76 10.46 -12.92
CA ALA A 554 -27.37 11.69 -12.38
C ALA A 554 -27.67 12.77 -13.45
N GLY A 555 -27.12 12.63 -14.66
CA GLY A 555 -27.24 13.68 -15.69
C GLY A 555 -28.51 13.62 -16.53
N PRO A 556 -28.82 14.70 -17.27
CA PRO A 556 -29.94 14.71 -18.20
C PRO A 556 -29.63 13.84 -19.43
N HIS A 557 -30.68 13.25 -19.97
CA HIS A 557 -30.65 12.45 -21.20
C HIS A 557 -31.79 12.89 -22.15
N VAL A 558 -31.60 12.60 -23.44
CA VAL A 558 -32.67 12.76 -24.42
C VAL A 558 -33.83 11.78 -24.14
N GLN A 559 -34.97 12.01 -24.70
CA GLN A 559 -36.15 11.14 -24.50
C GLN A 559 -36.15 9.91 -25.42
N ASN A 560 -35.49 10.02 -26.58
CA ASN A 560 -35.44 8.96 -27.56
C ASN A 560 -34.08 8.94 -28.26
N THR A 561 -33.53 7.76 -28.52
CA THR A 561 -32.19 7.61 -29.12
C THR A 561 -32.07 8.23 -30.52
N LYS A 562 -33.17 8.39 -31.27
CA LYS A 562 -33.15 9.08 -32.58
C LYS A 562 -32.66 10.52 -32.49
N GLU A 563 -32.81 11.18 -31.34
CA GLU A 563 -32.34 12.53 -31.13
C GLU A 563 -30.80 12.68 -31.19
N LEU A 564 -30.06 11.60 -31.06
CA LEU A 564 -28.59 11.61 -31.17
C LEU A 564 -28.12 11.84 -32.62
N GLY A 565 -28.94 11.46 -33.61
CA GLY A 565 -28.58 11.54 -35.01
C GLY A 565 -27.64 10.37 -35.42
N ARG A 566 -26.39 10.65 -35.75
CA ARG A 566 -25.38 9.65 -36.10
C ARG A 566 -24.12 9.87 -35.26
N ILE A 567 -23.50 8.80 -34.79
CA ILE A 567 -22.21 8.81 -34.09
C ILE A 567 -21.15 8.24 -35.00
N GLU A 568 -19.96 8.85 -34.98
CA GLU A 568 -18.75 8.38 -35.64
C GLU A 568 -17.61 8.33 -34.64
N ILE A 569 -16.86 7.23 -34.63
CA ILE A 569 -15.66 7.05 -33.78
C ILE A 569 -14.45 7.57 -34.55
N LEU A 570 -14.01 8.79 -34.24
CA LEU A 570 -12.91 9.45 -34.94
C LEU A 570 -11.54 8.86 -34.61
N LYS A 571 -11.35 8.37 -33.37
CA LYS A 571 -10.06 7.89 -32.89
C LYS A 571 -10.24 6.96 -31.69
N GLU A 572 -9.41 5.91 -31.63
CA GLU A 572 -9.23 5.05 -30.45
C GLU A 572 -7.75 4.94 -30.13
N GLU A 573 -7.40 5.08 -28.86
CA GLU A 573 -6.03 4.98 -28.38
C GLU A 573 -6.01 4.19 -27.07
N ALA A 574 -5.02 3.30 -26.93
CA ALA A 574 -4.74 2.72 -25.63
C ALA A 574 -4.12 3.79 -24.72
N SER A 575 -4.74 4.08 -23.58
CA SER A 575 -4.12 4.94 -22.56
C SER A 575 -3.02 4.16 -21.82
N SER A 576 -1.91 4.82 -21.58
CA SER A 576 -0.75 4.26 -20.86
C SER A 576 -1.03 4.00 -19.39
#